data_235fe836f0d04acba6a9238086d48a86
#
_entry.id   235fe836f0d04acba6a9238086d48a86
#
_cell.length_a   1.000
_cell.length_b   1.000
_cell.length_c   1.000
_cell.angle_alpha   90.00
_cell.angle_beta   90.00
_cell.angle_gamma   90.00
#
_symmetry.space_group_name_H-M   'P 1'
#
loop_
_entity.id
_entity.type
_entity.pdbx_description
1 polymer ?
#
loop_
_entity_poly.entity_id
_entity_poly.type
_entity_poly.pdbx_seq_one_letter_code
_entity_poly.pdbx_strand_id
1 'polypeptide(L)'
;MYQATITNEEINTLAVGRFPGRVLVVDSEATMREAEAVLQGATLVGYDTETRPSFQKGLKYGTALVQISTADTALLFRVKQMPLSETVLEMFSSPEVIKVGAAIRDDIRGMRKVAEFRPAGFVDLQSVVGRWGIEELSVKKMAAIVLGIKVSKAQRLTNWEAVRLTEPQQEYAAMDAWVCREMYLRLREDDPQRMDDALKTVLQQQPAENEVSSRTEKSKTSSSSRSSRRSGRNGGSRRRRRRPAASDGGAVKSENKTDHDTTDTQAG
;
A
#
# COMPACT_ATOMS: atom_id res chain seq x y z
N MET A 1 19.75 9.60 -22.26
CA MET A 1 19.32 8.17 -22.29
C MET A 1 19.62 7.60 -20.92
N TYR A 2 18.67 6.95 -20.26
CA TYR A 2 18.86 6.34 -18.94
C TYR A 2 19.52 4.97 -19.07
N GLN A 3 20.21 4.52 -18.01
CA GLN A 3 20.67 3.13 -17.91
C GLN A 3 19.48 2.21 -17.60
N ALA A 4 19.51 0.98 -18.13
CA ALA A 4 18.42 0.03 -17.94
C ALA A 4 18.34 -0.47 -16.49
N THR A 5 19.50 -0.72 -15.88
CA THR A 5 19.63 -1.27 -14.52
C THR A 5 20.67 -0.50 -13.72
N ILE A 6 20.64 -0.63 -12.39
CA ILE A 6 21.63 -0.05 -11.48
C ILE A 6 21.89 -1.02 -10.32
N THR A 7 23.15 -1.15 -9.91
CA THR A 7 23.55 -1.99 -8.79
C THR A 7 23.37 -1.30 -7.44
N ASN A 8 23.35 -2.06 -6.35
CA ASN A 8 23.30 -1.48 -5.01
C ASN A 8 24.59 -0.73 -4.65
N GLU A 9 25.73 -1.16 -5.18
CA GLU A 9 27.03 -0.51 -5.02
C GLU A 9 26.99 0.90 -5.61
N GLU A 10 26.53 1.04 -6.85
CA GLU A 10 26.37 2.34 -7.51
C GLU A 10 25.40 3.24 -6.74
N ILE A 11 24.24 2.71 -6.30
CA ILE A 11 23.28 3.48 -5.48
C ILE A 11 23.92 3.99 -4.18
N ASN A 12 24.84 3.21 -3.57
CA ASN A 12 25.46 3.60 -2.33
C ASN A 12 26.45 4.75 -2.48
N THR A 13 26.92 5.05 -3.68
CA THR A 13 27.76 6.22 -3.97
C THR A 13 26.97 7.51 -4.16
N LEU A 14 25.63 7.41 -4.38
CA LEU A 14 24.79 8.57 -4.60
C LEU A 14 24.49 9.33 -3.30
N ALA A 15 24.27 10.63 -3.45
CA ALA A 15 23.79 11.46 -2.35
C ALA A 15 22.42 10.98 -1.86
N VAL A 16 22.22 11.00 -0.55
CA VAL A 16 20.91 10.67 0.06
C VAL A 16 19.94 11.79 -0.27
N GLY A 17 18.85 11.43 -0.97
CA GLY A 17 17.75 12.35 -1.24
C GLY A 17 17.01 12.70 0.05
N ARG A 18 16.58 13.97 0.15
CA ARG A 18 15.73 14.47 1.23
C ARG A 18 14.60 15.27 0.62
N PHE A 19 13.42 15.17 1.21
CA PHE A 19 12.32 16.05 0.84
C PHE A 19 12.69 17.51 1.22
N PRO A 20 12.67 18.46 0.27
CA PRO A 20 13.16 19.80 0.54
C PRO A 20 12.10 20.71 1.17
N GLY A 21 10.85 20.23 1.28
CA GLY A 21 9.71 21.04 1.64
C GLY A 21 9.24 20.84 3.08
N ARG A 22 8.02 21.25 3.33
CA ARG A 22 7.33 21.16 4.61
C ARG A 22 6.52 19.86 4.71
N VAL A 23 6.56 19.20 5.86
CA VAL A 23 5.72 18.06 6.16
C VAL A 23 4.55 18.51 7.04
N LEU A 24 3.32 18.19 6.63
CA LEU A 24 2.10 18.42 7.38
C LEU A 24 1.45 17.08 7.73
N VAL A 25 1.44 16.73 9.02
CA VAL A 25 0.68 15.57 9.50
C VAL A 25 -0.79 15.98 9.64
N VAL A 26 -1.66 15.27 8.91
CA VAL A 26 -3.11 15.54 8.87
C VAL A 26 -3.82 14.56 9.79
N ASP A 27 -4.14 15.01 11.01
CA ASP A 27 -4.75 14.23 12.09
C ASP A 27 -5.85 14.98 12.85
N SER A 28 -6.23 16.17 12.38
CA SER A 28 -7.24 17.03 12.96
C SER A 28 -7.97 17.84 11.88
N GLU A 29 -9.15 18.40 12.21
CA GLU A 29 -9.88 19.26 11.28
C GLU A 29 -9.10 20.51 10.85
N ALA A 30 -8.27 21.05 11.75
CA ALA A 30 -7.44 22.22 11.43
C ALA A 30 -6.39 21.87 10.37
N THR A 31 -5.67 20.76 10.55
CA THR A 31 -4.67 20.28 9.59
C THR A 31 -5.31 19.75 8.31
N MET A 32 -6.56 19.26 8.34
CA MET A 32 -7.31 18.90 7.14
C MET A 32 -7.61 20.14 6.28
N ARG A 33 -8.13 21.21 6.88
CA ARG A 33 -8.36 22.48 6.15
C ARG A 33 -7.09 23.05 5.54
N GLU A 34 -5.97 22.95 6.26
CA GLU A 34 -4.66 23.36 5.74
C GLU A 34 -4.23 22.49 4.55
N ALA A 35 -4.43 21.18 4.63
CA ALA A 35 -4.14 20.24 3.53
C ALA A 35 -5.00 20.54 2.29
N GLU A 36 -6.30 20.82 2.46
CA GLU A 36 -7.19 21.21 1.37
C GLU A 36 -6.71 22.49 0.68
N ALA A 37 -6.27 23.50 1.45
CA ALA A 37 -5.71 24.72 0.89
C ALA A 37 -4.43 24.47 0.07
N VAL A 38 -3.56 23.54 0.53
CA VAL A 38 -2.35 23.11 -0.22
C VAL A 38 -2.71 22.39 -1.52
N LEU A 39 -3.78 21.60 -1.52
CA LEU A 39 -4.23 20.85 -2.70
C LEU A 39 -5.04 21.70 -3.68
N GLN A 40 -5.48 22.87 -3.28
CA GLN A 40 -6.26 23.76 -4.14
C GLN A 40 -5.47 24.14 -5.40
N GLY A 41 -6.00 23.80 -6.56
CA GLY A 41 -5.36 24.06 -7.86
C GLY A 41 -4.19 23.14 -8.21
N ALA A 42 -3.91 22.12 -7.39
CA ALA A 42 -2.91 21.13 -7.72
C ALA A 42 -3.36 20.29 -8.93
N THR A 43 -2.52 20.17 -9.94
CA THR A 43 -2.74 19.33 -11.13
C THR A 43 -1.86 18.08 -11.16
N LEU A 44 -0.82 18.05 -10.32
CA LEU A 44 0.13 16.94 -10.22
C LEU A 44 0.60 16.78 -8.77
N VAL A 45 0.41 15.60 -8.22
CA VAL A 45 0.89 15.23 -6.89
C VAL A 45 1.59 13.86 -6.91
N GLY A 46 2.54 13.69 -6.00
CA GLY A 46 3.05 12.37 -5.66
C GLY A 46 2.10 11.65 -4.71
N TYR A 47 2.07 10.32 -4.79
CA TYR A 47 1.17 9.48 -4.01
C TYR A 47 1.85 8.21 -3.54
N ASP A 48 1.64 7.87 -2.28
CA ASP A 48 2.02 6.56 -1.71
C ASP A 48 1.11 6.22 -0.52
N THR A 49 1.17 4.99 0.00
CA THR A 49 0.47 4.59 1.22
C THR A 49 1.33 3.70 2.10
N GLU A 50 1.08 3.76 3.42
CA GLU A 50 1.72 2.88 4.37
C GLU A 50 0.70 2.09 5.19
N THR A 51 1.06 0.84 5.46
CA THR A 51 0.32 -0.06 6.34
C THR A 51 1.20 -0.47 7.51
N ARG A 52 0.60 -0.72 8.67
CA ARG A 52 1.33 -1.34 9.77
C ARG A 52 1.87 -2.71 9.31
N PRO A 53 3.16 -3.01 9.50
CA PRO A 53 3.72 -4.31 9.14
C PRO A 53 3.11 -5.42 10.00
N SER A 54 2.89 -6.59 9.39
CA SER A 54 2.47 -7.79 10.10
C SER A 54 3.59 -8.82 10.07
N PHE A 55 3.95 -9.31 11.23
CA PHE A 55 4.93 -10.40 11.40
C PHE A 55 4.23 -11.75 11.68
N GLN A 56 2.88 -11.76 11.70
CA GLN A 56 2.09 -12.96 11.91
C GLN A 56 1.45 -13.42 10.59
N LYS A 57 1.57 -14.72 10.29
CA LYS A 57 0.98 -15.31 9.08
C LYS A 57 -0.54 -15.14 9.07
N GLY A 58 -1.07 -14.62 7.98
CA GLY A 58 -2.52 -14.42 7.77
C GLY A 58 -3.09 -13.12 8.34
N LEU A 59 -2.35 -12.39 9.20
CA LEU A 59 -2.77 -11.08 9.68
C LEU A 59 -2.37 -10.00 8.67
N LYS A 60 -3.33 -9.20 8.23
CA LYS A 60 -3.11 -8.05 7.34
C LYS A 60 -3.74 -6.81 7.97
N TYR A 61 -2.98 -5.73 8.03
CA TYR A 61 -3.50 -4.42 8.43
C TYR A 61 -3.96 -3.64 7.20
N GLY A 62 -4.93 -2.76 7.38
CA GLY A 62 -5.36 -1.82 6.34
C GLY A 62 -4.43 -0.61 6.25
N THR A 63 -4.69 0.25 5.27
CA THR A 63 -3.98 1.52 5.10
C THR A 63 -4.05 2.33 6.39
N ALA A 64 -2.90 2.79 6.86
CA ALA A 64 -2.76 3.59 8.08
C ALA A 64 -2.39 5.04 7.76
N LEU A 65 -1.61 5.24 6.71
CA LEU A 65 -1.14 6.54 6.26
C LEU A 65 -1.33 6.66 4.74
N VAL A 66 -1.77 7.83 4.29
CA VAL A 66 -1.77 8.23 2.89
C VAL A 66 -0.85 9.43 2.74
N GLN A 67 0.09 9.33 1.81
CA GLN A 67 1.01 10.40 1.50
C GLN A 67 0.62 11.07 0.18
N ILE A 68 0.52 12.38 0.21
CA ILE A 68 0.36 13.22 -0.99
C ILE A 68 1.44 14.28 -0.94
N SER A 69 2.19 14.46 -2.03
CA SER A 69 3.21 15.51 -2.09
C SER A 69 2.99 16.42 -3.28
N THR A 70 2.96 17.72 -3.00
CA THR A 70 3.19 18.78 -3.99
C THR A 70 4.70 18.99 -4.21
N ALA A 71 5.10 20.09 -4.83
CA ALA A 71 6.53 20.42 -4.99
C ALA A 71 7.23 20.68 -3.66
N ASP A 72 6.52 21.31 -2.71
CA ASP A 72 7.05 21.93 -1.49
C ASP A 72 6.35 21.49 -0.19
N THR A 73 5.25 20.74 -0.28
CA THR A 73 4.50 20.31 0.90
C THR A 73 4.11 18.83 0.77
N ALA A 74 4.49 18.03 1.75
CA ALA A 74 4.05 16.66 1.90
C ALA A 74 2.95 16.56 2.95
N LEU A 75 1.81 16.01 2.57
CA LEU A 75 0.61 15.82 3.38
C LEU A 75 0.54 14.36 3.82
N LEU A 76 0.56 14.11 5.13
CA LEU A 76 0.56 12.79 5.73
C LEU A 76 -0.78 12.53 6.42
N PHE A 77 -1.75 12.00 5.69
CA PHE A 77 -3.11 11.76 6.20
C PHE A 77 -3.16 10.51 7.07
N ARG A 78 -3.47 10.70 8.36
CA ARG A 78 -3.61 9.64 9.37
C ARG A 78 -5.01 9.02 9.29
N VAL A 79 -5.29 8.22 8.26
CA VAL A 79 -6.65 7.72 7.94
C VAL A 79 -7.29 6.80 9.00
N LYS A 80 -6.53 6.40 10.01
CA LYS A 80 -7.06 5.70 11.20
C LYS A 80 -7.49 6.66 12.31
N GLN A 81 -7.03 7.91 12.27
CA GLN A 81 -7.33 8.92 13.28
C GLN A 81 -8.36 9.92 12.78
N MET A 82 -8.33 10.22 11.48
CA MET A 82 -9.22 11.16 10.85
C MET A 82 -9.65 10.66 9.46
N PRO A 83 -10.96 10.70 9.13
CA PRO A 83 -11.43 10.39 7.78
C PRO A 83 -10.93 11.46 6.80
N LEU A 84 -10.75 11.07 5.54
CA LEU A 84 -10.48 12.02 4.46
C LEU A 84 -11.72 12.87 4.20
N SER A 85 -11.50 14.15 3.90
CA SER A 85 -12.57 15.06 3.52
C SER A 85 -13.09 14.78 2.11
N GLU A 86 -14.28 15.28 1.82
CA GLU A 86 -14.88 15.18 0.49
C GLU A 86 -13.98 15.79 -0.59
N THR A 87 -13.38 16.96 -0.32
CA THR A 87 -12.42 17.63 -1.22
C THR A 87 -11.24 16.72 -1.59
N VAL A 88 -10.67 16.00 -0.62
CA VAL A 88 -9.56 15.06 -0.88
C VAL A 88 -10.05 13.86 -1.69
N LEU A 89 -11.25 13.35 -1.43
CA LEU A 89 -11.85 12.23 -2.18
C LEU A 89 -12.22 12.65 -3.61
N GLU A 90 -12.68 13.87 -3.82
CA GLU A 90 -12.91 14.45 -5.14
C GLU A 90 -11.59 14.55 -5.93
N MET A 91 -10.51 15.00 -5.31
CA MET A 91 -9.18 15.03 -5.93
C MET A 91 -8.73 13.62 -6.35
N PHE A 92 -8.96 12.58 -5.53
CA PHE A 92 -8.68 11.20 -5.91
C PHE A 92 -9.56 10.70 -7.07
N SER A 93 -10.75 11.27 -7.24
CA SER A 93 -11.71 10.91 -8.29
C SER A 93 -11.57 11.78 -9.56
N SER A 94 -10.75 12.83 -9.52
CA SER A 94 -10.54 13.73 -10.65
C SER A 94 -9.55 13.16 -11.67
N PRO A 95 -9.89 13.02 -12.94
CA PRO A 95 -8.93 12.68 -13.99
C PRO A 95 -7.98 13.83 -14.33
N GLU A 96 -8.31 15.06 -13.95
CA GLU A 96 -7.53 16.27 -14.23
C GLU A 96 -6.33 16.43 -13.29
N VAL A 97 -6.41 15.83 -12.10
CA VAL A 97 -5.30 15.78 -11.17
C VAL A 97 -4.54 14.47 -11.35
N ILE A 98 -3.29 14.56 -11.74
CA ILE A 98 -2.40 13.39 -11.87
C ILE A 98 -1.85 13.01 -10.49
N LYS A 99 -2.08 11.79 -10.04
CA LYS A 99 -1.52 11.19 -8.82
C LYS A 99 -0.48 10.15 -9.22
N VAL A 100 0.79 10.44 -8.97
CA VAL A 100 1.92 9.60 -9.39
C VAL A 100 2.47 8.80 -8.22
N GLY A 101 2.54 7.49 -8.38
CA GLY A 101 3.17 6.61 -7.41
C GLY A 101 3.87 5.44 -8.09
N ALA A 102 4.27 4.45 -7.33
CA ALA A 102 4.91 3.24 -7.86
C ALA A 102 4.31 1.98 -7.22
N ALA A 103 3.90 1.01 -8.04
CA ALA A 103 3.18 -0.20 -7.63
C ALA A 103 1.83 0.08 -6.93
N ILE A 104 1.14 1.15 -7.30
CA ILE A 104 0.00 1.75 -6.59
C ILE A 104 -1.31 0.94 -6.64
N ARG A 105 -1.37 -0.15 -7.39
CA ARG A 105 -2.60 -0.92 -7.57
C ARG A 105 -3.20 -1.44 -6.26
N ASP A 106 -2.34 -1.94 -5.37
CA ASP A 106 -2.79 -2.47 -4.08
C ASP A 106 -3.08 -1.35 -3.08
N ASP A 107 -2.39 -0.21 -3.20
CA ASP A 107 -2.62 1.00 -2.41
C ASP A 107 -4.00 1.59 -2.70
N ILE A 108 -4.36 1.76 -3.98
CA ILE A 108 -5.69 2.20 -4.39
C ILE A 108 -6.77 1.23 -3.87
N ARG A 109 -6.53 -0.09 -3.97
CA ARG A 109 -7.45 -1.10 -3.44
C ARG A 109 -7.58 -1.01 -1.91
N GLY A 110 -6.49 -0.72 -1.22
CA GLY A 110 -6.46 -0.47 0.23
C GLY A 110 -7.26 0.77 0.59
N MET A 111 -7.07 1.86 -0.15
CA MET A 111 -7.76 3.13 0.05
C MET A 111 -9.28 3.02 -0.16
N ARG A 112 -9.75 2.27 -1.15
CA ARG A 112 -11.18 2.01 -1.38
C ARG A 112 -11.85 1.22 -0.24
N LYS A 113 -11.09 0.66 0.67
CA LYS A 113 -11.63 0.08 1.93
C LYS A 113 -11.69 1.09 3.06
N VAL A 114 -10.95 2.19 2.95
CA VAL A 114 -10.95 3.30 3.91
C VAL A 114 -12.06 4.30 3.60
N ALA A 115 -12.24 4.65 2.32
CA ALA A 115 -13.23 5.60 1.86
C ALA A 115 -13.74 5.22 0.47
N GLU A 116 -15.00 5.60 0.18
CA GLU A 116 -15.60 5.37 -1.13
C GLU A 116 -15.21 6.51 -2.09
N PHE A 117 -14.56 6.18 -3.19
CA PHE A 117 -14.22 7.10 -4.28
C PHE A 117 -13.99 6.32 -5.58
N ARG A 118 -14.04 7.01 -6.71
CA ARG A 118 -13.71 6.45 -8.03
C ARG A 118 -12.30 6.84 -8.41
N PRO A 119 -11.32 5.92 -8.39
CA PRO A 119 -9.94 6.27 -8.74
C PRO A 119 -9.85 6.76 -10.19
N ALA A 120 -9.34 7.98 -10.40
CA ALA A 120 -9.06 8.53 -11.71
C ALA A 120 -7.75 9.32 -11.68
N GLY A 121 -7.06 9.46 -12.82
CA GLY A 121 -5.82 10.22 -12.91
C GLY A 121 -4.62 9.61 -12.15
N PHE A 122 -4.67 8.34 -11.76
CA PHE A 122 -3.56 7.66 -11.13
C PHE A 122 -2.55 7.14 -12.16
N VAL A 123 -1.28 7.39 -11.95
CA VAL A 123 -0.17 6.97 -12.82
C VAL A 123 0.81 6.14 -12.02
N ASP A 124 0.97 4.88 -12.42
CA ASP A 124 1.99 3.98 -11.88
C ASP A 124 3.28 4.12 -12.69
N LEU A 125 4.35 4.62 -12.07
CA LEU A 125 5.66 4.77 -12.71
C LEU A 125 6.20 3.45 -13.26
N GLN A 126 5.89 2.31 -12.62
CA GLN A 126 6.31 1.00 -13.13
C GLN A 126 5.74 0.70 -14.54
N SER A 127 4.59 1.29 -14.88
CA SER A 127 3.97 1.16 -16.21
C SER A 127 4.54 2.13 -17.23
N VAL A 128 5.31 3.13 -16.80
CA VAL A 128 5.79 4.25 -17.62
C VAL A 128 7.26 4.13 -17.95
N VAL A 129 8.12 3.83 -16.96
CA VAL A 129 9.59 3.93 -17.03
C VAL A 129 10.22 3.05 -18.11
N GLY A 130 9.61 1.91 -18.45
CA GLY A 130 10.07 1.02 -19.52
C GLY A 130 10.17 1.70 -20.90
N ARG A 131 9.40 2.77 -21.14
CA ARG A 131 9.47 3.56 -22.37
C ARG A 131 10.77 4.38 -22.50
N TRP A 132 11.46 4.61 -21.38
CA TRP A 132 12.79 5.22 -21.32
C TRP A 132 13.92 4.18 -21.28
N GLY A 133 13.60 2.88 -21.46
CA GLY A 133 14.54 1.78 -21.40
C GLY A 133 14.95 1.37 -19.99
N ILE A 134 14.23 1.83 -18.96
CA ILE A 134 14.47 1.48 -17.56
C ILE A 134 13.77 0.15 -17.26
N GLU A 135 14.52 -0.85 -16.82
CA GLU A 135 14.01 -2.18 -16.46
C GLU A 135 13.74 -2.32 -14.95
N GLU A 136 14.28 -1.39 -14.16
CA GLU A 136 14.14 -1.40 -12.71
C GLU A 136 12.79 -0.81 -12.27
N LEU A 137 12.08 -1.55 -11.39
CA LEU A 137 10.72 -1.18 -10.97
C LEU A 137 10.62 -0.73 -9.51
N SER A 138 11.67 -0.89 -8.69
CA SER A 138 11.62 -0.37 -7.32
C SER A 138 11.87 1.12 -7.26
N VAL A 139 11.12 1.86 -6.42
CA VAL A 139 11.30 3.31 -6.22
C VAL A 139 12.76 3.69 -5.98
N LYS A 140 13.46 2.93 -5.11
CA LYS A 140 14.89 3.16 -4.82
C LYS A 140 15.75 3.15 -6.08
N LYS A 141 15.54 2.18 -6.97
CA LYS A 141 16.36 2.01 -8.19
C LYS A 141 15.92 3.00 -9.28
N MET A 142 14.63 3.20 -9.46
CA MET A 142 14.11 4.21 -10.39
C MET A 142 14.60 5.61 -10.02
N ALA A 143 14.55 5.99 -8.74
CA ALA A 143 15.03 7.30 -8.27
C ALA A 143 16.55 7.46 -8.48
N ALA A 144 17.32 6.39 -8.28
CA ALA A 144 18.75 6.41 -8.54
C ALA A 144 19.05 6.63 -10.03
N ILE A 145 18.32 5.97 -10.93
CA ILE A 145 18.50 6.09 -12.38
C ILE A 145 18.00 7.44 -12.89
N VAL A 146 16.81 7.87 -12.47
CA VAL A 146 16.14 9.06 -13.05
C VAL A 146 16.61 10.36 -12.41
N LEU A 147 16.82 10.36 -11.10
CA LEU A 147 17.14 11.57 -10.33
C LEU A 147 18.57 11.60 -9.79
N GLY A 148 19.32 10.50 -9.88
CA GLY A 148 20.69 10.41 -9.35
C GLY A 148 20.75 10.50 -7.81
N ILE A 149 19.71 10.08 -7.11
CA ILE A 149 19.63 10.13 -5.64
C ILE A 149 19.36 8.77 -5.02
N LYS A 150 19.87 8.58 -3.81
CA LYS A 150 19.60 7.39 -2.99
C LYS A 150 18.38 7.64 -2.09
N VAL A 151 17.36 6.78 -2.21
CA VAL A 151 16.17 6.79 -1.31
C VAL A 151 16.37 5.77 -0.20
N SER A 152 16.12 6.18 1.05
CA SER A 152 16.19 5.32 2.24
C SER A 152 14.98 4.39 2.31
N LYS A 153 15.15 3.18 2.86
CA LYS A 153 14.05 2.25 3.17
C LYS A 153 13.94 1.96 4.68
N ALA A 154 14.59 2.77 5.51
CA ALA A 154 14.78 2.47 6.93
C ALA A 154 13.46 2.40 7.73
N GLN A 155 12.43 3.16 7.34
CA GLN A 155 11.18 3.25 8.10
C GLN A 155 10.06 2.33 7.58
N ARG A 156 10.24 1.64 6.46
CA ARG A 156 9.20 0.81 5.81
C ARG A 156 8.51 -0.20 6.74
N LEU A 157 9.23 -0.77 7.69
CA LEU A 157 8.72 -1.79 8.60
C LEU A 157 8.44 -1.26 10.02
N THR A 158 8.17 0.04 10.16
CA THR A 158 7.82 0.66 11.42
C THR A 158 6.31 0.67 11.66
N ASN A 159 5.88 1.03 12.87
CA ASN A 159 4.46 1.06 13.22
C ASN A 159 3.79 2.35 12.71
N TRP A 160 3.16 2.28 11.56
CA TRP A 160 2.42 3.40 10.96
C TRP A 160 1.09 3.74 11.65
N GLU A 161 0.61 2.88 12.58
CA GLU A 161 -0.55 3.12 13.44
C GLU A 161 -0.16 3.71 14.82
N ALA A 162 1.10 4.06 15.04
CA ALA A 162 1.55 4.70 16.28
C ALA A 162 0.76 5.99 16.56
N VAL A 163 0.58 6.36 17.83
CA VAL A 163 -0.16 7.58 18.22
C VAL A 163 0.42 8.82 17.56
N ARG A 164 1.76 8.89 17.48
CA ARG A 164 2.48 9.96 16.76
C ARG A 164 3.50 9.34 15.84
N LEU A 165 3.67 9.93 14.66
CA LEU A 165 4.77 9.59 13.77
C LEU A 165 6.04 10.28 14.25
N THR A 166 7.14 9.53 14.28
CA THR A 166 8.46 10.09 14.55
C THR A 166 8.91 10.96 13.36
N GLU A 167 9.83 11.88 13.59
CA GLU A 167 10.41 12.71 12.54
C GLU A 167 11.02 11.86 11.39
N PRO A 168 11.79 10.79 11.66
CA PRO A 168 12.26 9.90 10.59
C PRO A 168 11.15 9.21 9.79
N GLN A 169 10.00 8.88 10.41
CA GLN A 169 8.85 8.35 9.68
C GLN A 169 8.21 9.41 8.77
N GLN A 170 8.10 10.64 9.27
CA GLN A 170 7.54 11.74 8.49
C GLN A 170 8.44 12.08 7.29
N GLU A 171 9.75 12.17 7.48
CA GLU A 171 10.71 12.38 6.38
C GLU A 171 10.65 11.26 5.34
N TYR A 172 10.59 10.01 5.79
CA TYR A 172 10.49 8.84 4.91
C TYR A 172 9.21 8.89 4.07
N ALA A 173 8.05 9.09 4.71
CA ALA A 173 6.76 9.13 4.04
C ALA A 173 6.63 10.30 3.07
N ALA A 174 7.15 11.46 3.43
CA ALA A 174 7.21 12.62 2.56
C ALA A 174 8.07 12.35 1.31
N MET A 175 9.21 11.69 1.51
CA MET A 175 10.14 11.36 0.44
C MET A 175 9.55 10.36 -0.56
N ASP A 176 8.84 9.32 -0.09
CA ASP A 176 8.30 8.27 -0.96
C ASP A 176 7.24 8.82 -1.94
N ALA A 177 6.37 9.71 -1.49
CA ALA A 177 5.42 10.37 -2.38
C ALA A 177 6.10 11.41 -3.29
N TRP A 178 6.96 12.25 -2.73
CA TRP A 178 7.62 13.33 -3.47
C TRP A 178 8.51 12.81 -4.60
N VAL A 179 9.30 11.79 -4.33
CA VAL A 179 10.24 11.24 -5.32
C VAL A 179 9.52 10.68 -6.55
N CYS A 180 8.32 10.14 -6.38
CA CYS A 180 7.50 9.67 -7.50
C CYS A 180 7.08 10.84 -8.40
N ARG A 181 6.66 11.96 -7.80
CA ARG A 181 6.34 13.19 -8.53
C ARG A 181 7.54 13.72 -9.30
N GLU A 182 8.71 13.79 -8.67
CA GLU A 182 9.93 14.31 -9.30
C GLU A 182 10.42 13.41 -10.45
N MET A 183 10.36 12.09 -10.29
CA MET A 183 10.66 11.17 -11.38
C MET A 183 9.73 11.39 -12.58
N TYR A 184 8.44 11.56 -12.34
CA TYR A 184 7.47 11.86 -13.41
C TYR A 184 7.81 13.15 -14.14
N LEU A 185 8.10 14.22 -13.40
CA LEU A 185 8.48 15.52 -13.98
C LEU A 185 9.76 15.42 -14.80
N ARG A 186 10.77 14.75 -14.28
CA ARG A 186 12.03 14.56 -14.99
C ARG A 186 11.87 13.79 -16.29
N LEU A 187 11.12 12.69 -16.27
CA LEU A 187 10.83 11.91 -17.47
C LEU A 187 10.02 12.71 -18.49
N ARG A 188 9.07 13.52 -18.02
CA ARG A 188 8.27 14.39 -18.87
C ARG A 188 9.09 15.54 -19.47
N GLU A 189 10.01 16.10 -18.73
CA GLU A 189 10.94 17.13 -19.21
C GLU A 189 11.86 16.58 -20.29
N ASP A 190 12.36 15.36 -20.12
CA ASP A 190 13.27 14.73 -21.08
C ASP A 190 12.58 14.40 -22.42
N ASP A 191 11.32 13.97 -22.40
CA ASP A 191 10.55 13.64 -23.61
C ASP A 191 9.03 13.79 -23.34
N PRO A 192 8.48 15.00 -23.51
CA PRO A 192 7.06 15.27 -23.28
C PRO A 192 6.12 14.42 -24.12
N GLN A 193 6.46 14.21 -25.41
CA GLN A 193 5.63 13.42 -26.32
C GLN A 193 5.57 11.95 -25.89
N ARG A 194 6.68 11.37 -25.48
CA ARG A 194 6.75 10.00 -24.99
C ARG A 194 5.94 9.84 -23.71
N MET A 195 5.95 10.84 -22.82
CA MET A 195 5.12 10.85 -21.62
C MET A 195 3.64 10.89 -21.99
N ASP A 196 3.22 11.76 -22.90
CA ASP A 196 1.82 11.86 -23.31
C ASP A 196 1.32 10.55 -23.93
N ASP A 197 2.15 9.86 -24.72
CA ASP A 197 1.81 8.57 -25.30
C ASP A 197 1.77 7.44 -24.26
N ALA A 198 2.65 7.51 -23.25
CA ALA A 198 2.59 6.60 -22.09
C ALA A 198 1.30 6.79 -21.31
N LEU A 199 0.92 8.03 -21.02
CA LEU A 199 -0.30 8.37 -20.27
C LEU A 199 -1.57 7.93 -21.01
N LYS A 200 -1.67 8.15 -22.31
CA LYS A 200 -2.80 7.64 -23.13
C LYS A 200 -2.97 6.14 -22.91
N THR A 201 -1.88 5.38 -22.94
CA THR A 201 -1.93 3.93 -22.75
C THR A 201 -2.36 3.54 -21.34
N VAL A 202 -1.77 4.18 -20.31
CA VAL A 202 -2.02 3.85 -18.90
C VAL A 202 -3.44 4.25 -18.47
N LEU A 203 -3.90 5.45 -18.87
CA LEU A 203 -5.21 5.96 -18.46
C LEU A 203 -6.36 5.26 -19.18
N GLN A 204 -6.17 4.82 -20.43
CA GLN A 204 -7.16 4.00 -21.16
C GLN A 204 -7.32 2.59 -20.58
N GLN A 205 -6.32 2.07 -19.89
CA GLN A 205 -6.37 0.75 -19.25
C GLN A 205 -6.99 0.77 -17.85
N GLN A 206 -7.32 1.95 -17.30
CA GLN A 206 -8.07 2.05 -16.06
C GLN A 206 -9.52 1.64 -16.34
N PRO A 207 -10.03 0.49 -15.84
CA PRO A 207 -11.36 0.02 -16.18
C PRO A 207 -12.40 1.02 -15.69
N ALA A 208 -13.29 1.44 -16.62
CA ALA A 208 -14.57 2.01 -16.24
C ALA A 208 -15.32 0.91 -15.47
N GLU A 209 -15.43 1.05 -14.16
CA GLU A 209 -15.93 0.01 -13.22
C GLU A 209 -17.42 -0.37 -13.40
N ASN A 210 -18.06 -0.02 -14.50
CA ASN A 210 -19.44 -0.42 -14.81
C ASN A 210 -19.60 -1.88 -15.27
N GLU A 211 -18.50 -2.63 -15.53
CA GLU A 211 -18.61 -4.02 -16.02
C GLU A 211 -18.49 -5.10 -14.94
N VAL A 212 -18.02 -4.79 -13.74
CA VAL A 212 -17.81 -5.80 -12.68
C VAL A 212 -19.08 -6.07 -11.88
N SER A 213 -19.99 -5.11 -11.74
CA SER A 213 -21.29 -5.29 -11.05
C SER A 213 -22.27 -6.16 -11.85
N SER A 214 -22.21 -6.17 -13.19
CA SER A 214 -23.17 -6.91 -14.01
C SER A 214 -22.84 -8.41 -14.16
N ARG A 215 -21.59 -8.83 -13.84
CA ARG A 215 -21.21 -10.25 -13.90
C ARG A 215 -21.55 -11.05 -12.64
N THR A 216 -21.66 -10.38 -11.49
CA THR A 216 -21.99 -11.05 -10.21
C THR A 216 -23.47 -11.28 -10.02
N GLU A 217 -24.35 -10.51 -10.68
CA GLU A 217 -25.80 -10.70 -10.61
C GLU A 217 -26.32 -11.77 -11.60
N LYS A 218 -25.66 -11.98 -12.73
CA LYS A 218 -26.06 -13.01 -13.70
C LYS A 218 -25.72 -14.45 -13.29
N SER A 219 -24.88 -14.64 -12.28
CA SER A 219 -24.54 -15.99 -11.77
C SER A 219 -25.45 -16.46 -10.62
N LYS A 220 -26.29 -15.59 -10.04
CA LYS A 220 -27.21 -15.94 -8.95
C LYS A 220 -28.65 -16.24 -9.37
N THR A 221 -29.01 -15.95 -10.62
CA THR A 221 -30.40 -16.17 -11.10
C THR A 221 -30.61 -17.43 -11.94
N SER A 222 -29.57 -18.26 -12.18
CA SER A 222 -29.69 -19.47 -13.02
C SER A 222 -29.72 -20.81 -12.25
N SER A 223 -29.81 -20.82 -10.91
CA SER A 223 -29.79 -22.06 -10.12
C SER A 223 -31.07 -22.38 -9.33
N SER A 224 -32.19 -21.72 -9.62
CA SER A 224 -33.46 -22.02 -8.94
C SER A 224 -34.60 -22.34 -9.89
N SER A 225 -34.44 -23.38 -10.73
CA SER A 225 -35.58 -24.07 -11.31
C SER A 225 -35.16 -25.42 -11.91
N ARG A 226 -35.24 -26.48 -11.14
CA ARG A 226 -35.59 -27.86 -11.57
C ARG A 226 -35.27 -28.85 -10.46
N SER A 227 -36.26 -29.24 -9.65
CA SER A 227 -36.57 -30.62 -9.38
C SER A 227 -37.81 -30.75 -8.49
N SER A 228 -38.92 -31.01 -9.12
CA SER A 228 -40.01 -31.72 -8.48
C SER A 228 -40.34 -32.94 -9.32
N ARG A 229 -40.53 -34.04 -8.59
CA ARG A 229 -41.13 -35.30 -9.01
C ARG A 229 -40.18 -36.43 -9.45
N ARG A 230 -39.93 -37.40 -8.55
CA ARG A 230 -40.57 -38.74 -8.67
C ARG A 230 -40.27 -39.60 -7.43
N SER A 231 -41.35 -40.14 -6.91
CA SER A 231 -41.48 -41.17 -5.91
C SER A 231 -40.93 -42.53 -6.36
N GLY A 232 -40.53 -43.38 -5.39
CA GLY A 232 -40.41 -44.79 -5.64
C GLY A 232 -39.52 -45.53 -4.63
N ARG A 233 -40.06 -45.99 -3.54
CA ARG A 233 -40.09 -47.28 -2.87
C ARG A 233 -38.85 -48.19 -2.85
N ASN A 234 -38.67 -48.73 -1.63
CA ASN A 234 -38.12 -50.04 -1.22
C ASN A 234 -36.60 -50.06 -0.97
N GLY A 235 -36.10 -50.52 0.16
CA GLY A 235 -36.46 -51.51 1.11
C GLY A 235 -35.20 -52.16 1.65
N GLY A 236 -35.08 -52.43 2.93
CA GLY A 236 -34.25 -53.53 3.39
C GLY A 236 -32.95 -53.19 4.15
N SER A 237 -33.02 -53.18 5.45
CA SER A 237 -32.48 -54.19 6.35
C SER A 237 -31.01 -54.05 6.86
N ARG A 238 -30.93 -53.69 8.14
CA ARG A 238 -30.16 -54.33 9.23
C ARG A 238 -28.63 -54.58 9.04
N ARG A 239 -27.81 -53.99 9.91
CA ARG A 239 -27.07 -54.64 11.02
C ARG A 239 -26.10 -53.68 11.71
N ARG A 240 -26.39 -53.38 12.91
CA ARG A 240 -25.68 -53.42 14.19
C ARG A 240 -24.28 -54.07 14.20
N ARG A 241 -23.33 -53.33 14.79
CA ARG A 241 -22.39 -53.79 15.87
C ARG A 241 -21.40 -52.65 16.14
N ARG A 242 -21.49 -52.04 17.31
CA ARG A 242 -20.80 -52.28 18.59
C ARG A 242 -19.36 -51.77 18.64
N ARG A 243 -19.21 -50.79 19.53
CA ARG A 243 -17.97 -50.40 20.24
C ARG A 243 -17.47 -51.57 21.11
N PRO A 244 -16.18 -51.53 21.57
CA PRO A 244 -15.76 -50.94 22.83
C PRO A 244 -14.39 -50.25 22.71
N ALA A 245 -14.04 -49.21 23.42
CA ALA A 245 -13.83 -48.89 24.84
C ALA A 245 -12.45 -49.35 25.40
N ALA A 246 -11.73 -48.31 25.89
CA ALA A 246 -10.85 -48.22 27.05
C ALA A 246 -9.48 -48.94 26.95
N SER A 247 -8.40 -48.32 27.37
CA SER A 247 -7.86 -47.96 28.67
C SER A 247 -6.41 -47.45 28.46
N ASP A 248 -5.92 -46.48 29.08
CA ASP A 248 -5.52 -46.21 30.47
C ASP A 248 -3.98 -46.24 30.66
N GLY A 249 -3.48 -45.31 31.42
CA GLY A 249 -2.22 -45.39 32.18
C GLY A 249 -1.05 -44.61 31.52
N GLY A 250 -0.46 -43.64 32.14
CA GLY A 250 0.04 -43.46 33.39
C GLY A 250 0.99 -42.23 33.44
N ALA A 251 0.88 -41.51 34.47
CA ALA A 251 1.71 -40.40 34.92
C ALA A 251 3.13 -40.86 35.37
N VAL A 252 4.10 -39.97 35.37
CA VAL A 252 5.07 -39.75 36.44
C VAL A 252 5.81 -38.42 36.19
N LYS A 253 5.74 -37.50 37.05
CA LYS A 253 6.48 -36.54 37.86
C LYS A 253 8.00 -36.74 37.93
N SER A 254 8.69 -35.58 37.97
CA SER A 254 9.65 -35.13 39.02
C SER A 254 10.41 -33.92 38.45
N GLU A 255 10.26 -32.75 38.96
CA GLU A 255 10.81 -32.14 40.21
C GLU A 255 12.32 -31.92 40.16
N ASN A 256 12.62 -30.65 40.37
CA ASN A 256 13.62 -30.04 41.29
C ASN A 256 14.97 -29.66 40.66
N LYS A 257 15.61 -28.57 40.98
CA LYS A 257 15.76 -27.59 42.06
C LYS A 257 16.87 -26.64 41.62
N THR A 258 16.73 -25.36 41.83
CA THR A 258 17.50 -24.43 42.69
C THR A 258 19.03 -24.63 42.71
N ASP A 259 19.86 -23.61 42.65
CA ASP A 259 20.15 -22.52 43.56
C ASP A 259 21.24 -21.58 43.02
N HIS A 260 21.14 -20.29 43.36
CA HIS A 260 22.14 -19.40 44.01
C HIS A 260 23.55 -19.31 43.36
N ASP A 261 24.17 -18.21 43.24
CA ASP A 261 24.47 -17.16 44.22
C ASP A 261 25.19 -15.96 43.55
N THR A 262 24.86 -14.83 43.99
CA THR A 262 25.53 -13.58 44.34
C THR A 262 26.99 -13.31 43.97
N THR A 263 27.15 -12.00 43.87
CA THR A 263 28.25 -11.08 44.23
C THR A 263 29.04 -10.57 43.05
N ASP A 264 29.13 -9.34 42.82
CA ASP A 264 29.44 -8.08 43.54
C ASP A 264 30.72 -7.48 42.97
N THR A 265 30.73 -6.20 42.88
CA THR A 265 31.87 -5.27 43.05
C THR A 265 32.49 -4.66 41.80
N GLN A 266 32.07 -3.41 41.57
CA GLN A 266 32.84 -2.14 41.55
C GLN A 266 33.99 -1.92 40.57
N ALA A 267 33.82 -0.77 39.96
CA ALA A 267 34.76 0.35 39.82
C ALA A 267 35.88 0.27 38.74
N GLY A 268 35.88 1.30 37.95
CA GLY A 268 36.90 1.75 37.01
C GLY A 268 36.33 2.77 36.06
#